data_7cba7b1c877f94987d5e7be70622267b
#
_entry.id   7cba7b1c877f94987d5e7be70622267b
#
_cell.length_a   1.000
_cell.length_b   1.000
_cell.length_c   1.000
_cell.angle_alpha   90.00
_cell.angle_beta   90.00
_cell.angle_gamma   90.00
#
_symmetry.space_group_name_H-M   'P 1'
#
loop_
_entity.id
_entity.type
_entity.pdbx_description
1 polymer ?
#
loop_
_entity_poly.entity_id
_entity_poly.type
_entity_poly.pdbx_seq_one_letter_code
_entity_poly.pdbx_strand_id
1 'polypeptide(L)'
;MFQKITPRVSYLISRSITTAAALVFAFIYSKALGLNNRSLVTFIMTSNSLIWILLTSGTTLTLRNMASTPIDIKLKKSFNSLIALESVFALVVFFSVIELYSLYKNNLTVNFIIGSLIYFFLSGFHLIVGEVLIAFNKFRLSGYLDVFTIFLQIVFFLSLDLFITLSISVRLLISFSLSYLIMSIIGLNYLWKSTEFQLGFQNPKAFLRETRGNHSIGFSLGVVDRIDRFLIGATLPTIILGKYAVMSSTISIFRFFPNAISKIVVSKDQFTFHQTLQKKSTIIISTVLFGSALVALSQFFIKFLLGDEWLLPLSVSICFVIQELLRGGFEIYANRSISLGKSLLVNRISLYLPFLSIALTFIFVPYIGIIGVPIAFSVSFLISLLSFKSRVLNE
;
A
#
# COMPACT_ATOMS: atom_id res chain seq x y z
N MET A 1 -6.02 29.53 -13.40
CA MET A 1 -5.47 29.42 -12.04
C MET A 1 -4.65 28.13 -11.80
N PHE A 2 -4.94 27.01 -12.45
CA PHE A 2 -4.24 25.72 -12.26
C PHE A 2 -2.86 25.58 -12.93
N GLN A 3 -2.46 26.47 -13.83
CA GLN A 3 -1.17 26.38 -14.53
C GLN A 3 0.07 26.67 -13.65
N LYS A 4 -0.10 27.28 -12.46
CA LYS A 4 1.01 27.61 -11.55
C LYS A 4 1.32 26.51 -10.50
N ILE A 5 0.51 25.43 -10.42
CA ILE A 5 0.74 24.36 -9.46
C ILE A 5 1.84 23.45 -9.99
N THR A 6 2.88 23.23 -9.19
CA THR A 6 3.97 22.31 -9.58
C THR A 6 3.42 20.89 -9.76
N PRO A 7 3.98 20.06 -10.67
CA PRO A 7 3.52 18.70 -10.90
C PRO A 7 3.45 17.85 -9.63
N ARG A 8 4.37 18.07 -8.68
CA ARG A 8 4.42 17.38 -7.39
C ARG A 8 3.26 17.76 -6.47
N VAL A 9 2.91 19.06 -6.39
CA VAL A 9 1.77 19.54 -5.60
C VAL A 9 0.46 19.00 -6.19
N SER A 10 0.31 19.02 -7.53
CA SER A 10 -0.84 18.42 -8.21
C SER A 10 -0.98 16.93 -7.87
N TYR A 11 0.12 16.17 -7.84
CA TYR A 11 0.13 14.78 -7.46
C TYR A 11 -0.32 14.57 -6.00
N LEU A 12 0.17 15.39 -5.06
CA LEU A 12 -0.24 15.33 -3.66
C LEU A 12 -1.73 15.61 -3.48
N ILE A 13 -2.27 16.62 -4.17
CA ILE A 13 -3.71 16.91 -4.15
C ILE A 13 -4.51 15.72 -4.70
N SER A 14 -4.11 15.16 -5.86
CA SER A 14 -4.77 13.99 -6.43
C SER A 14 -4.76 12.81 -5.47
N ARG A 15 -3.64 12.54 -4.81
CA ARG A 15 -3.52 11.48 -3.80
C ARG A 15 -4.43 11.71 -2.59
N SER A 16 -4.59 12.96 -2.14
CA SER A 16 -5.52 13.28 -1.05
C SER A 16 -6.96 12.99 -1.45
N ILE A 17 -7.35 13.41 -2.66
CA ILE A 17 -8.69 13.14 -3.21
C ILE A 17 -8.92 11.64 -3.36
N THR A 18 -7.96 10.91 -3.92
CA THR A 18 -8.02 9.45 -4.06
C THR A 18 -8.21 8.77 -2.70
N THR A 19 -7.46 9.20 -1.68
CA THR A 19 -7.54 8.62 -0.33
C THR A 19 -8.91 8.86 0.30
N ALA A 20 -9.44 10.09 0.19
CA ALA A 20 -10.76 10.43 0.71
C ALA A 20 -11.88 9.66 -0.02
N ALA A 21 -11.82 9.60 -1.36
CA ALA A 21 -12.78 8.86 -2.16
C ALA A 21 -12.72 7.35 -1.90
N ALA A 22 -11.51 6.78 -1.75
CA ALA A 22 -11.32 5.38 -1.40
C ALA A 22 -11.91 5.03 -0.03
N LEU A 23 -11.80 5.95 0.95
CA LEU A 23 -12.43 5.77 2.25
C LEU A 23 -13.95 5.74 2.15
N VAL A 24 -14.55 6.71 1.46
CA VAL A 24 -16.01 6.74 1.25
C VAL A 24 -16.45 5.45 0.56
N PHE A 25 -15.75 5.05 -0.48
CA PHE A 25 -16.06 3.81 -1.19
C PHE A 25 -15.90 2.57 -0.30
N ALA A 26 -14.89 2.56 0.58
CA ALA A 26 -14.70 1.47 1.54
C ALA A 26 -15.89 1.31 2.48
N PHE A 27 -16.54 2.38 2.92
CA PHE A 27 -17.77 2.30 3.69
C PHE A 27 -18.93 1.78 2.87
N ILE A 28 -19.13 2.29 1.65
CA ILE A 28 -20.21 1.87 0.75
C ILE A 28 -20.17 0.36 0.52
N TYR A 29 -19.04 -0.16 0.05
CA TYR A 29 -18.97 -1.59 -0.25
C TYR A 29 -18.87 -2.47 1.01
N SER A 30 -18.34 -1.96 2.13
CA SER A 30 -18.37 -2.71 3.40
C SER A 30 -19.79 -2.94 3.88
N LYS A 31 -20.66 -1.90 3.81
CA LYS A 31 -22.08 -2.02 4.13
C LYS A 31 -22.79 -3.02 3.21
N ALA A 32 -22.49 -2.98 1.91
CA ALA A 32 -23.10 -3.88 0.93
C ALA A 32 -22.64 -5.34 1.12
N LEU A 33 -21.36 -5.57 1.40
CA LEU A 33 -20.78 -6.91 1.57
C LEU A 33 -21.20 -7.60 2.87
N GLY A 34 -21.40 -6.84 3.95
CA GLY A 34 -21.47 -7.37 5.30
C GLY A 34 -20.11 -7.90 5.80
N LEU A 35 -20.01 -8.23 7.08
CA LEU A 35 -18.74 -8.55 7.76
C LEU A 35 -18.01 -9.75 7.14
N ASN A 36 -18.71 -10.84 6.86
CA ASN A 36 -18.08 -12.07 6.36
C ASN A 36 -17.49 -11.90 4.96
N ASN A 37 -18.27 -11.37 4.03
CA ASN A 37 -17.80 -11.15 2.66
C ASN A 37 -16.73 -10.06 2.60
N ARG A 38 -16.83 -9.03 3.45
CA ARG A 38 -15.81 -8.00 3.59
C ARG A 38 -14.46 -8.60 4.01
N SER A 39 -14.48 -9.54 4.94
CA SER A 39 -13.29 -10.24 5.40
C SER A 39 -12.64 -11.05 4.29
N LEU A 40 -13.45 -11.83 3.57
CA LEU A 40 -12.99 -12.65 2.45
C LEU A 40 -12.33 -11.79 1.36
N VAL A 41 -13.02 -10.73 0.92
CA VAL A 41 -12.49 -9.82 -0.09
C VAL A 41 -11.22 -9.13 0.41
N THR A 42 -11.19 -8.69 1.68
CA THR A 42 -9.99 -8.08 2.26
C THR A 42 -8.81 -9.04 2.25
N PHE A 43 -9.02 -10.30 2.63
CA PHE A 43 -7.96 -11.29 2.63
C PHE A 43 -7.37 -11.51 1.23
N ILE A 44 -8.22 -11.69 0.21
CA ILE A 44 -7.79 -11.87 -1.17
C ILE A 44 -7.05 -10.63 -1.70
N MET A 45 -7.60 -9.43 -1.49
CA MET A 45 -6.96 -8.20 -1.93
C MET A 45 -5.61 -7.96 -1.25
N THR A 46 -5.51 -8.33 0.03
CA THR A 46 -4.26 -8.21 0.80
C THR A 46 -3.22 -9.21 0.32
N SER A 47 -3.61 -10.47 0.11
CA SER A 47 -2.73 -11.52 -0.43
C SER A 47 -2.22 -11.14 -1.82
N ASN A 48 -3.09 -10.65 -2.69
CA ASN A 48 -2.70 -10.16 -4.02
C ASN A 48 -1.69 -9.01 -3.94
N SER A 49 -1.95 -8.04 -3.06
CA SER A 49 -1.02 -6.93 -2.84
C SER A 49 0.33 -7.39 -2.32
N LEU A 50 0.36 -8.35 -1.38
CA LEU A 50 1.61 -8.91 -0.85
C LEU A 50 2.42 -9.59 -1.95
N ILE A 51 1.78 -10.41 -2.80
CA ILE A 51 2.45 -11.09 -3.90
C ILE A 51 3.07 -10.06 -4.86
N TRP A 52 2.31 -9.03 -5.26
CA TRP A 52 2.83 -7.99 -6.14
C TRP A 52 3.95 -7.17 -5.51
N ILE A 53 3.89 -6.88 -4.21
CA ILE A 53 4.97 -6.19 -3.48
C ILE A 53 6.22 -7.06 -3.45
N LEU A 54 6.10 -8.36 -3.18
CA LEU A 54 7.21 -9.30 -3.22
C LEU A 54 7.93 -9.26 -4.56
N LEU A 55 7.19 -9.15 -5.65
CA LEU A 55 7.72 -9.19 -7.00
C LEU A 55 8.25 -7.84 -7.49
N THR A 56 7.51 -6.75 -7.23
CA THR A 56 7.77 -5.46 -7.89
C THR A 56 8.48 -4.42 -7.03
N SER A 57 8.66 -4.65 -5.73
CA SER A 57 9.19 -3.64 -4.80
C SER A 57 10.58 -3.10 -5.18
N GLY A 58 11.45 -3.95 -5.70
CA GLY A 58 12.78 -3.55 -6.17
C GLY A 58 12.74 -2.84 -7.51
N THR A 59 11.85 -3.27 -8.40
CA THR A 59 11.72 -2.74 -9.76
C THR A 59 11.22 -1.30 -9.76
N THR A 60 10.23 -0.98 -8.93
CA THR A 60 9.66 0.37 -8.84
C THR A 60 10.67 1.40 -8.33
N LEU A 61 11.45 1.07 -7.30
CA LEU A 61 12.47 1.95 -6.77
C LEU A 61 13.64 2.12 -7.76
N THR A 62 14.04 1.05 -8.44
CA THR A 62 15.09 1.09 -9.47
C THR A 62 14.66 1.96 -10.65
N LEU A 63 13.41 1.83 -11.13
CA LEU A 63 12.86 2.68 -12.17
C LEU A 63 12.89 4.17 -11.78
N ARG A 64 12.55 4.50 -10.54
CA ARG A 64 12.61 5.89 -10.05
C ARG A 64 14.04 6.44 -10.02
N ASN A 65 15.01 5.60 -9.63
CA ASN A 65 16.41 5.99 -9.62
C ASN A 65 16.96 6.16 -11.05
N MET A 66 16.54 5.31 -11.98
CA MET A 66 16.92 5.39 -13.39
C MET A 66 16.33 6.60 -14.12
N ALA A 67 15.16 7.08 -13.72
CA ALA A 67 14.55 8.25 -14.32
C ALA A 67 15.36 9.54 -14.10
N SER A 68 16.28 9.55 -13.15
CA SER A 68 17.23 10.65 -12.90
C SER A 68 18.49 10.58 -13.76
N THR A 69 18.72 9.48 -14.50
CA THR A 69 19.84 9.27 -15.41
C THR A 69 19.34 9.03 -16.84
N PRO A 70 20.12 9.36 -17.89
CA PRO A 70 19.78 9.00 -19.28
C PRO A 70 19.61 7.47 -19.36
N ILE A 71 18.39 7.01 -19.56
CA ILE A 71 18.06 5.59 -19.49
C ILE A 71 18.57 4.90 -20.76
N ASP A 72 19.49 3.94 -20.61
CA ASP A 72 19.92 3.08 -21.71
C ASP A 72 18.71 2.25 -22.21
N ILE A 73 18.50 2.23 -23.53
CA ILE A 73 17.43 1.49 -24.23
C ILE A 73 17.48 -0.01 -23.87
N LYS A 74 18.68 -0.56 -23.63
CA LYS A 74 18.86 -1.96 -23.22
C LYS A 74 18.23 -2.28 -21.86
N LEU A 75 18.21 -1.31 -20.95
CA LEU A 75 17.63 -1.47 -19.62
C LEU A 75 16.09 -1.46 -19.67
N LYS A 76 15.49 -0.66 -20.56
CA LYS A 76 14.03 -0.65 -20.78
C LYS A 76 13.52 -2.02 -21.25
N LYS A 77 14.26 -2.68 -22.13
CA LYS A 77 13.90 -4.02 -22.65
C LYS A 77 14.04 -5.14 -21.62
N SER A 78 15.01 -5.03 -20.71
CA SER A 78 15.21 -5.99 -19.61
C SER A 78 14.07 -5.97 -18.61
N PHE A 79 13.40 -4.82 -18.43
CA PHE A 79 12.26 -4.66 -17.55
C PHE A 79 11.04 -5.48 -17.97
N ASN A 80 10.71 -5.50 -19.27
CA ASN A 80 9.58 -6.25 -19.78
C ASN A 80 9.75 -7.77 -19.61
N SER A 81 10.97 -8.27 -19.76
CA SER A 81 11.27 -9.69 -19.52
C SER A 81 11.10 -10.07 -18.06
N LEU A 82 11.45 -9.16 -17.15
CA LEU A 82 11.31 -9.37 -15.71
C LEU A 82 9.83 -9.40 -15.31
N ILE A 83 9.03 -8.44 -15.81
CA ILE A 83 7.58 -8.42 -15.54
C ILE A 83 6.91 -9.72 -15.99
N ALA A 84 7.27 -10.25 -17.17
CA ALA A 84 6.72 -11.50 -17.65
C ALA A 84 7.08 -12.67 -16.71
N LEU A 85 8.33 -12.75 -16.26
CA LEU A 85 8.77 -13.79 -15.32
C LEU A 85 8.10 -13.64 -13.94
N GLU A 86 8.03 -12.43 -13.42
CA GLU A 86 7.36 -12.11 -12.16
C GLU A 86 5.87 -12.46 -12.23
N SER A 87 5.20 -12.20 -13.36
CA SER A 87 3.79 -12.55 -13.54
C SER A 87 3.53 -14.05 -13.50
N VAL A 88 4.42 -14.86 -14.09
CA VAL A 88 4.32 -16.33 -14.03
C VAL A 88 4.52 -16.83 -12.60
N PHE A 89 5.53 -16.33 -11.91
CA PHE A 89 5.78 -16.69 -10.51
C PHE A 89 4.63 -16.25 -9.58
N ALA A 90 4.11 -15.06 -9.80
CA ALA A 90 2.96 -14.54 -9.08
C ALA A 90 1.72 -15.45 -9.20
N LEU A 91 1.48 -16.00 -10.39
CA LEU A 91 0.40 -16.97 -10.60
C LEU A 91 0.54 -18.19 -9.71
N VAL A 92 1.72 -18.80 -9.68
CA VAL A 92 1.97 -20.00 -8.87
C VAL A 92 1.69 -19.71 -7.40
N VAL A 93 2.22 -18.60 -6.87
CA VAL A 93 2.01 -18.20 -5.47
C VAL A 93 0.54 -17.87 -5.21
N PHE A 94 -0.13 -17.19 -6.15
CA PHE A 94 -1.55 -16.86 -6.02
C PHE A 94 -2.44 -18.10 -5.93
N PHE A 95 -2.22 -19.09 -6.80
CA PHE A 95 -2.95 -20.36 -6.71
C PHE A 95 -2.70 -21.09 -5.40
N SER A 96 -1.45 -21.13 -4.94
CA SER A 96 -1.11 -21.74 -3.64
C SER A 96 -1.82 -21.06 -2.48
N VAL A 97 -1.95 -19.72 -2.50
CA VAL A 97 -2.70 -18.97 -1.46
C VAL A 97 -4.19 -19.28 -1.51
N ILE A 98 -4.78 -19.35 -2.71
CA ILE A 98 -6.20 -19.71 -2.88
C ILE A 98 -6.46 -21.15 -2.41
N GLU A 99 -5.58 -22.08 -2.74
CA GLU A 99 -5.69 -23.46 -2.32
C GLU A 99 -5.62 -23.60 -0.79
N LEU A 100 -4.64 -22.94 -0.15
CA LEU A 100 -4.54 -22.86 1.29
C LEU A 100 -5.81 -22.27 1.92
N TYR A 101 -6.35 -21.21 1.33
CA TYR A 101 -7.57 -20.59 1.84
C TYR A 101 -8.80 -21.49 1.68
N SER A 102 -8.92 -22.21 0.56
CA SER A 102 -10.02 -23.14 0.31
C SER A 102 -10.01 -24.31 1.29
N LEU A 103 -8.81 -24.81 1.64
CA LEU A 103 -8.64 -25.86 2.64
C LEU A 103 -9.07 -25.42 4.05
N TYR A 104 -8.82 -24.15 4.40
CA TYR A 104 -9.13 -23.64 5.74
C TYR A 104 -10.57 -23.17 5.92
N LYS A 105 -11.25 -22.65 4.88
CA LYS A 105 -12.53 -21.92 5.04
C LYS A 105 -13.67 -22.37 4.11
N ASN A 106 -13.62 -23.55 3.55
CA ASN A 106 -14.67 -24.19 2.73
C ASN A 106 -15.59 -23.27 1.90
N ASN A 107 -15.67 -23.52 0.58
CA ASN A 107 -16.66 -22.99 -0.36
C ASN A 107 -16.37 -21.66 -1.03
N LEU A 108 -15.20 -21.55 -1.68
CA LEU A 108 -15.02 -20.51 -2.70
C LEU A 108 -15.78 -20.92 -3.98
N THR A 109 -16.69 -20.08 -4.45
CA THR A 109 -17.36 -20.32 -5.73
C THR A 109 -16.39 -20.11 -6.90
N VAL A 110 -16.56 -20.87 -7.98
CA VAL A 110 -15.74 -20.74 -9.19
C VAL A 110 -15.70 -19.29 -9.69
N ASN A 111 -16.85 -18.61 -9.69
CA ASN A 111 -16.94 -17.21 -10.10
C ASN A 111 -16.10 -16.28 -9.23
N PHE A 112 -15.98 -16.55 -7.93
CA PHE A 112 -15.15 -15.77 -7.02
C PHE A 112 -13.66 -16.00 -7.30
N ILE A 113 -13.26 -17.24 -7.60
CA ILE A 113 -11.86 -17.57 -7.97
C ILE A 113 -11.48 -16.87 -9.27
N ILE A 114 -12.32 -16.94 -10.30
CA ILE A 114 -12.10 -16.27 -11.59
C ILE A 114 -12.01 -14.75 -11.41
N GLY A 115 -12.95 -14.16 -10.65
CA GLY A 115 -12.93 -12.73 -10.35
C GLY A 115 -11.66 -12.30 -9.59
N SER A 116 -11.18 -13.12 -8.66
CA SER A 116 -9.95 -12.88 -7.92
C SER A 116 -8.71 -12.96 -8.80
N LEU A 117 -8.66 -13.90 -9.75
CA LEU A 117 -7.59 -14.00 -10.75
C LEU A 117 -7.53 -12.78 -11.65
N ILE A 118 -8.66 -12.37 -12.21
CA ILE A 118 -8.76 -11.19 -13.07
C ILE A 118 -8.31 -9.95 -12.29
N TYR A 119 -8.80 -9.79 -11.06
CA TYR A 119 -8.38 -8.72 -10.17
C TYR A 119 -6.87 -8.73 -9.91
N PHE A 120 -6.30 -9.90 -9.65
CA PHE A 120 -4.87 -10.06 -9.39
C PHE A 120 -4.03 -9.49 -10.54
N PHE A 121 -4.28 -9.94 -11.78
CA PHE A 121 -3.51 -9.48 -12.93
C PHE A 121 -3.70 -8.00 -13.20
N LEU A 122 -4.93 -7.54 -13.21
CA LEU A 122 -5.23 -6.15 -13.58
C LEU A 122 -4.79 -5.16 -12.51
N SER A 123 -4.84 -5.52 -11.23
CA SER A 123 -4.32 -4.68 -10.15
C SER A 123 -2.80 -4.54 -10.21
N GLY A 124 -2.09 -5.63 -10.46
CA GLY A 124 -0.63 -5.61 -10.63
C GLY A 124 -0.21 -4.81 -11.86
N PHE A 125 -0.90 -5.02 -12.97
CA PHE A 125 -0.65 -4.28 -14.20
C PHE A 125 -0.87 -2.77 -14.00
N HIS A 126 -1.95 -2.37 -13.33
CA HIS A 126 -2.21 -0.98 -13.00
C HIS A 126 -1.11 -0.37 -12.12
N LEU A 127 -0.66 -1.09 -11.10
CA LEU A 127 0.43 -0.69 -10.24
C LEU A 127 1.72 -0.43 -11.03
N ILE A 128 2.07 -1.33 -11.95
CA ILE A 128 3.26 -1.19 -12.80
C ILE A 128 3.15 0.05 -13.70
N VAL A 129 2.02 0.25 -14.36
CA VAL A 129 1.79 1.42 -15.22
C VAL A 129 1.93 2.73 -14.42
N GLY A 130 1.35 2.79 -13.21
CA GLY A 130 1.48 3.94 -12.32
C GLY A 130 2.92 4.24 -11.94
N GLU A 131 3.71 3.23 -11.61
CA GLU A 131 5.12 3.39 -11.25
C GLU A 131 5.99 3.80 -12.44
N VAL A 132 5.73 3.26 -13.62
CA VAL A 132 6.42 3.69 -14.86
C VAL A 132 6.13 5.17 -15.14
N LEU A 133 4.88 5.63 -15.01
CA LEU A 133 4.55 7.04 -15.17
C LEU A 133 5.30 7.95 -14.19
N ILE A 134 5.41 7.53 -12.92
CA ILE A 134 6.18 8.26 -11.91
C ILE A 134 7.66 8.28 -12.28
N ALA A 135 8.21 7.16 -12.74
CA ALA A 135 9.59 7.05 -13.21
C ALA A 135 9.91 8.01 -14.36
N PHE A 136 8.96 8.22 -15.27
CA PHE A 136 9.08 9.21 -16.35
C PHE A 136 8.67 10.63 -15.95
N ASN A 137 8.60 10.94 -14.64
CA ASN A 137 8.19 12.25 -14.10
C ASN A 137 6.79 12.74 -14.52
N LYS A 138 5.90 11.80 -14.90
CA LYS A 138 4.52 12.09 -15.29
C LYS A 138 3.57 12.09 -14.07
N PHE A 139 3.99 12.75 -13.00
CA PHE A 139 3.29 12.77 -11.70
C PHE A 139 1.82 13.20 -11.80
N ARG A 140 1.52 14.22 -12.63
CA ARG A 140 0.13 14.68 -12.79
C ARG A 140 -0.76 13.59 -13.37
N LEU A 141 -0.27 12.91 -14.42
CA LEU A 141 -1.04 11.86 -15.07
C LEU A 141 -1.26 10.68 -14.12
N SER A 142 -0.21 10.22 -13.43
CA SER A 142 -0.35 9.16 -12.42
C SER A 142 -1.39 9.52 -11.36
N GLY A 143 -1.36 10.76 -10.85
CA GLY A 143 -2.35 11.22 -9.89
C GLY A 143 -3.78 11.26 -10.43
N TYR A 144 -3.97 11.70 -11.67
CA TYR A 144 -5.30 11.71 -12.31
C TYR A 144 -5.81 10.28 -12.55
N LEU A 145 -4.95 9.37 -13.01
CA LEU A 145 -5.33 7.97 -13.18
C LEU A 145 -5.82 7.36 -11.86
N ASP A 146 -5.15 7.63 -10.74
CA ASP A 146 -5.58 7.16 -9.42
C ASP A 146 -6.99 7.70 -9.04
N VAL A 147 -7.25 9.01 -9.25
CA VAL A 147 -8.56 9.62 -8.95
C VAL A 147 -9.66 9.00 -9.82
N PHE A 148 -9.43 8.91 -11.14
CA PHE A 148 -10.40 8.34 -12.05
C PHE A 148 -10.61 6.85 -11.82
N THR A 149 -9.58 6.12 -11.41
CA THR A 149 -9.70 4.70 -11.02
C THR A 149 -10.75 4.53 -9.92
N ILE A 150 -10.65 5.30 -8.83
CA ILE A 150 -11.63 5.22 -7.72
C ILE A 150 -13.03 5.60 -8.19
N PHE A 151 -13.14 6.66 -8.99
CA PHE A 151 -14.43 7.08 -9.55
C PHE A 151 -15.07 5.96 -10.37
N LEU A 152 -14.31 5.33 -11.29
CA LEU A 152 -14.79 4.21 -12.08
C LEU A 152 -15.14 2.99 -11.23
N GLN A 153 -14.39 2.70 -10.17
CA GLN A 153 -14.70 1.62 -9.23
C GLN A 153 -16.08 1.82 -8.60
N ILE A 154 -16.40 3.04 -8.18
CA ILE A 154 -17.72 3.37 -7.62
C ILE A 154 -18.81 3.21 -8.68
N VAL A 155 -18.60 3.80 -9.87
CA VAL A 155 -19.57 3.74 -10.96
C VAL A 155 -19.85 2.29 -11.38
N PHE A 156 -18.81 1.50 -11.59
CA PHE A 156 -19.00 0.08 -11.97
C PHE A 156 -19.63 -0.75 -10.86
N PHE A 157 -19.26 -0.52 -9.60
CA PHE A 157 -19.84 -1.25 -8.48
C PHE A 157 -21.35 -1.00 -8.36
N LEU A 158 -21.79 0.24 -8.57
CA LEU A 158 -23.20 0.61 -8.53
C LEU A 158 -23.94 0.17 -9.80
N SER A 159 -23.33 0.33 -10.98
CA SER A 159 -24.00 0.01 -12.23
C SER A 159 -24.12 -1.49 -12.49
N LEU A 160 -23.13 -2.30 -12.10
CA LEU A 160 -23.19 -3.76 -12.30
C LEU A 160 -24.35 -4.42 -11.53
N ASP A 161 -24.85 -3.79 -10.49
CA ASP A 161 -26.06 -4.26 -9.79
C ASP A 161 -27.30 -4.27 -10.67
N LEU A 162 -27.37 -3.34 -11.61
CA LEU A 162 -28.52 -3.16 -12.49
C LEU A 162 -28.54 -4.19 -13.65
N PHE A 163 -27.38 -4.73 -14.01
CA PHE A 163 -27.26 -5.51 -15.25
C PHE A 163 -26.93 -7.00 -15.04
N ILE A 164 -26.34 -7.35 -13.88
CA ILE A 164 -25.79 -8.71 -13.70
C ILE A 164 -26.11 -9.23 -12.30
N THR A 165 -26.69 -10.42 -12.23
CA THR A 165 -26.98 -11.14 -10.96
C THR A 165 -25.76 -11.88 -10.43
N LEU A 166 -24.72 -11.15 -10.07
CA LEU A 166 -23.51 -11.69 -9.43
C LEU A 166 -23.54 -11.49 -7.92
N SER A 167 -22.83 -12.36 -7.19
CA SER A 167 -22.61 -12.11 -5.77
C SER A 167 -21.87 -10.78 -5.57
N ILE A 168 -22.18 -10.06 -4.50
CA ILE A 168 -21.63 -8.73 -4.23
C ILE A 168 -20.10 -8.74 -4.20
N SER A 169 -19.50 -9.82 -3.68
CA SER A 169 -18.03 -9.98 -3.65
C SER A 169 -17.41 -10.06 -5.05
N VAL A 170 -18.04 -10.84 -5.96
CA VAL A 170 -17.58 -10.97 -7.35
C VAL A 170 -17.78 -9.65 -8.08
N ARG A 171 -18.91 -9.00 -7.91
CA ARG A 171 -19.22 -7.68 -8.47
C ARG A 171 -18.17 -6.64 -8.09
N LEU A 172 -17.76 -6.61 -6.81
CA LEU A 172 -16.71 -5.71 -6.34
C LEU A 172 -15.38 -6.00 -7.04
N LEU A 173 -14.95 -7.26 -7.11
CA LEU A 173 -13.69 -7.64 -7.79
C LEU A 173 -13.70 -7.26 -9.27
N ILE A 174 -14.81 -7.48 -9.98
CA ILE A 174 -14.97 -7.09 -11.38
C ILE A 174 -14.92 -5.57 -11.53
N SER A 175 -15.59 -4.82 -10.65
CA SER A 175 -15.59 -3.34 -10.68
C SER A 175 -14.17 -2.78 -10.56
N PHE A 176 -13.38 -3.30 -9.62
CA PHE A 176 -11.97 -2.95 -9.48
C PHE A 176 -11.18 -3.33 -10.73
N SER A 177 -11.39 -4.54 -11.25
CA SER A 177 -10.68 -5.08 -12.42
C SER A 177 -10.91 -4.23 -13.67
N LEU A 178 -12.15 -3.91 -13.99
CA LEU A 178 -12.51 -3.07 -15.14
C LEU A 178 -11.91 -1.68 -15.03
N SER A 179 -11.96 -1.08 -13.83
CA SER A 179 -11.37 0.24 -13.58
C SER A 179 -9.86 0.23 -13.79
N TYR A 180 -9.17 -0.78 -13.27
CA TYR A 180 -7.74 -0.94 -13.48
C TYR A 180 -7.37 -1.16 -14.94
N LEU A 181 -8.15 -1.97 -15.67
CA LEU A 181 -7.93 -2.22 -17.08
C LEU A 181 -8.00 -0.93 -17.89
N ILE A 182 -9.12 -0.20 -17.76
CA ILE A 182 -9.35 1.05 -18.52
C ILE A 182 -8.24 2.06 -18.23
N MET A 183 -7.94 2.30 -16.95
CA MET A 183 -6.95 3.30 -16.58
C MET A 183 -5.53 2.88 -16.93
N SER A 184 -5.22 1.59 -16.93
CA SER A 184 -3.93 1.08 -17.41
C SER A 184 -3.77 1.24 -18.91
N ILE A 185 -4.82 1.00 -19.70
CA ILE A 185 -4.81 1.24 -21.16
C ILE A 185 -4.58 2.72 -21.45
N ILE A 186 -5.25 3.63 -20.74
CA ILE A 186 -5.05 5.07 -20.89
C ILE A 186 -3.61 5.46 -20.55
N GLY A 187 -3.08 4.97 -19.44
CA GLY A 187 -1.70 5.22 -19.01
C GLY A 187 -0.67 4.72 -20.01
N LEU A 188 -0.85 3.49 -20.53
CA LEU A 188 0.03 2.91 -21.55
C LEU A 188 -0.04 3.67 -22.88
N ASN A 189 -1.23 4.02 -23.36
CA ASN A 189 -1.39 4.79 -24.60
C ASN A 189 -0.67 6.14 -24.51
N TYR A 190 -0.74 6.78 -23.33
CA TYR A 190 0.01 8.02 -23.10
C TYR A 190 1.52 7.78 -23.12
N LEU A 191 2.02 6.74 -22.42
CA LEU A 191 3.44 6.37 -22.43
C LEU A 191 3.92 6.07 -23.84
N TRP A 192 3.14 5.31 -24.61
CA TRP A 192 3.47 4.97 -26.00
C TRP A 192 3.63 6.21 -26.90
N LYS A 193 2.74 7.18 -26.74
CA LYS A 193 2.76 8.41 -27.56
C LYS A 193 3.78 9.44 -27.10
N SER A 194 4.09 9.47 -25.79
CA SER A 194 4.89 10.58 -25.19
C SER A 194 6.33 10.22 -24.89
N THR A 195 6.70 8.94 -24.95
CA THR A 195 8.05 8.48 -24.60
C THR A 195 8.56 7.52 -25.65
N GLU A 196 9.86 7.39 -25.74
CA GLU A 196 10.53 6.35 -26.53
C GLU A 196 10.36 4.94 -25.88
N PHE A 197 9.17 4.66 -25.37
CA PHE A 197 8.85 3.41 -24.71
C PHE A 197 8.81 2.30 -25.76
N GLN A 198 9.84 1.46 -25.76
CA GLN A 198 9.93 0.32 -26.67
C GLN A 198 9.67 -0.98 -25.90
N LEU A 199 8.69 -1.74 -26.35
CA LEU A 199 8.51 -3.12 -25.93
C LEU A 199 9.63 -3.97 -26.50
N GLY A 200 10.35 -4.71 -25.65
CA GLY A 200 11.39 -5.62 -26.10
C GLY A 200 11.95 -6.47 -24.98
N PHE A 201 12.41 -7.69 -25.32
CA PHE A 201 13.05 -8.59 -24.35
C PHE A 201 14.56 -8.45 -24.47
N GLN A 202 15.22 -8.07 -23.38
CA GLN A 202 16.67 -8.14 -23.25
C GLN A 202 17.06 -8.63 -21.85
N ASN A 203 18.33 -9.03 -21.72
CA ASN A 203 18.91 -9.76 -20.60
C ASN A 203 18.40 -9.30 -19.20
N PRO A 204 17.56 -10.08 -18.51
CA PRO A 204 16.99 -9.71 -17.21
C PRO A 204 18.06 -9.68 -16.10
N LYS A 205 19.21 -10.36 -16.28
CA LYS A 205 20.27 -10.45 -15.25
C LYS A 205 20.88 -9.09 -14.89
N ALA A 206 21.04 -8.19 -15.86
CA ALA A 206 21.60 -6.86 -15.60
C ALA A 206 20.63 -6.03 -14.73
N PHE A 207 19.35 -6.07 -15.05
CA PHE A 207 18.32 -5.38 -14.29
C PHE A 207 18.19 -5.94 -12.87
N LEU A 208 18.17 -7.27 -12.70
CA LEU A 208 18.14 -7.93 -11.40
C LEU A 208 19.33 -7.55 -10.51
N ARG A 209 20.52 -7.37 -11.09
CA ARG A 209 21.70 -6.94 -10.33
C ARG A 209 21.55 -5.52 -9.78
N GLU A 210 20.98 -4.60 -10.54
CA GLU A 210 20.71 -3.23 -10.09
C GLU A 210 19.53 -3.13 -9.12
N THR A 211 18.50 -3.96 -9.33
CA THR A 211 17.33 -3.97 -8.45
C THR A 211 17.60 -4.59 -7.08
N ARG A 212 18.61 -5.46 -6.98
CA ARG A 212 18.91 -6.24 -5.78
C ARG A 212 19.10 -5.38 -4.53
N GLY A 213 19.79 -4.24 -4.65
CA GLY A 213 20.00 -3.30 -3.53
C GLY A 213 18.74 -2.56 -3.09
N ASN A 214 17.85 -2.27 -4.03
CA ASN A 214 16.61 -1.53 -3.79
C ASN A 214 15.45 -2.45 -3.38
N HIS A 215 15.55 -3.75 -3.73
CA HIS A 215 14.48 -4.73 -3.48
C HIS A 215 14.20 -4.90 -1.99
N SER A 216 15.22 -4.95 -1.16
CA SER A 216 15.07 -5.17 0.29
C SER A 216 14.31 -4.04 1.00
N ILE A 217 14.50 -2.78 0.61
CA ILE A 217 13.78 -1.65 1.22
C ILE A 217 12.31 -1.67 0.81
N GLY A 218 12.07 -1.72 -0.50
CA GLY A 218 10.71 -1.73 -1.04
C GLY A 218 9.90 -2.93 -0.57
N PHE A 219 10.52 -4.12 -0.55
CA PHE A 219 9.97 -5.35 0.00
C PHE A 219 9.55 -5.18 1.47
N SER A 220 10.46 -4.76 2.33
CA SER A 220 10.21 -4.69 3.77
C SER A 220 9.09 -3.72 4.10
N LEU A 221 9.12 -2.52 3.54
CA LEU A 221 8.08 -1.51 3.76
C LEU A 221 6.74 -1.96 3.18
N GLY A 222 6.76 -2.54 1.99
CA GLY A 222 5.55 -3.02 1.34
C GLY A 222 4.90 -4.19 2.07
N VAL A 223 5.70 -5.15 2.55
CA VAL A 223 5.21 -6.29 3.34
C VAL A 223 4.60 -5.82 4.65
N VAL A 224 5.29 -4.95 5.39
CA VAL A 224 4.78 -4.42 6.66
C VAL A 224 3.46 -3.68 6.50
N ASP A 225 3.18 -3.13 5.31
CA ASP A 225 1.92 -2.47 4.98
C ASP A 225 0.71 -3.40 4.89
N ARG A 226 0.94 -4.67 4.70
CA ARG A 226 -0.12 -5.63 4.35
C ARG A 226 -0.15 -6.85 5.25
N ILE A 227 0.99 -7.19 5.87
CA ILE A 227 1.13 -8.44 6.60
C ILE A 227 0.25 -8.50 7.84
N ASP A 228 -0.08 -7.35 8.45
CA ASP A 228 -1.02 -7.26 9.57
C ASP A 228 -2.37 -7.89 9.24
N ARG A 229 -2.96 -7.50 8.11
CA ARG A 229 -4.25 -8.03 7.65
C ARG A 229 -4.17 -9.49 7.24
N PHE A 230 -3.06 -9.88 6.62
CA PHE A 230 -2.83 -11.27 6.28
C PHE A 230 -2.76 -12.15 7.54
N LEU A 231 -1.99 -11.73 8.55
CA LEU A 231 -1.85 -12.44 9.82
C LEU A 231 -3.20 -12.53 10.56
N ILE A 232 -3.96 -11.43 10.62
CA ILE A 232 -5.30 -11.44 11.21
C ILE A 232 -6.21 -12.43 10.49
N GLY A 233 -6.20 -12.42 9.16
CA GLY A 233 -7.00 -13.34 8.36
C GLY A 233 -6.62 -14.81 8.53
N ALA A 234 -5.33 -15.09 8.78
CA ALA A 234 -4.81 -16.42 9.00
C ALA A 234 -5.00 -16.94 10.44
N THR A 235 -4.94 -16.05 11.45
CA THR A 235 -4.87 -16.46 12.87
C THR A 235 -6.14 -16.20 13.67
N LEU A 236 -6.98 -15.26 13.25
CA LEU A 236 -8.16 -14.83 14.00
C LEU A 236 -9.48 -15.15 13.25
N PRO A 237 -10.62 -15.14 13.93
CA PRO A 237 -11.92 -15.33 13.29
C PRO A 237 -12.14 -14.34 12.14
N THR A 238 -12.73 -14.81 11.05
CA THR A 238 -12.90 -14.05 9.80
C THR A 238 -13.53 -12.67 10.02
N ILE A 239 -14.55 -12.59 10.88
CA ILE A 239 -15.28 -11.34 11.18
C ILE A 239 -14.33 -10.25 11.68
N ILE A 240 -13.29 -10.62 12.44
CA ILE A 240 -12.32 -9.65 12.99
C ILE A 240 -11.53 -8.96 11.86
N LEU A 241 -11.18 -9.68 10.81
CA LEU A 241 -10.49 -9.09 9.66
C LEU A 241 -11.36 -8.02 8.97
N GLY A 242 -12.68 -8.27 8.84
CA GLY A 242 -13.61 -7.29 8.26
C GLY A 242 -13.66 -6.00 9.06
N LYS A 243 -13.82 -6.10 10.37
CA LYS A 243 -13.80 -4.95 11.31
C LYS A 243 -12.45 -4.22 11.25
N TYR A 244 -11.35 -4.97 11.32
CA TYR A 244 -10.00 -4.40 11.27
C TYR A 244 -9.73 -3.67 9.94
N ALA A 245 -10.19 -4.22 8.83
CA ALA A 245 -10.03 -3.61 7.52
C ALA A 245 -10.73 -2.24 7.41
N VAL A 246 -11.94 -2.12 7.97
CA VAL A 246 -12.66 -0.83 8.01
C VAL A 246 -11.93 0.15 8.92
N MET A 247 -11.60 -0.25 10.14
CA MET A 247 -10.89 0.59 11.09
C MET A 247 -9.54 1.07 10.51
N SER A 248 -8.75 0.14 9.96
CA SER A 248 -7.45 0.47 9.39
C SER A 248 -7.56 1.39 8.17
N SER A 249 -8.61 1.25 7.35
CA SER A 249 -8.86 2.15 6.22
C SER A 249 -9.16 3.57 6.70
N THR A 250 -9.89 3.71 7.79
CA THR A 250 -10.24 5.02 8.37
C THR A 250 -9.03 5.70 9.00
N ILE A 251 -8.26 4.98 9.80
CA ILE A 251 -7.08 5.54 10.49
C ILE A 251 -5.90 5.72 9.52
N SER A 252 -5.83 4.98 8.42
CA SER A 252 -4.75 5.10 7.42
C SER A 252 -4.68 6.48 6.74
N ILE A 253 -5.71 7.31 6.84
CA ILE A 253 -5.64 8.74 6.46
C ILE A 253 -4.47 9.43 7.17
N PHE A 254 -4.15 9.00 8.37
CA PHE A 254 -3.01 9.51 9.12
C PHE A 254 -1.66 9.32 8.41
N ARG A 255 -1.52 8.27 7.61
CA ARG A 255 -0.30 8.00 6.81
C ARG A 255 -0.01 9.06 5.76
N PHE A 256 -1.02 9.83 5.37
CA PHE A 256 -0.84 10.86 4.36
C PHE A 256 0.23 11.88 4.78
N PHE A 257 0.21 12.33 6.03
CA PHE A 257 1.14 13.33 6.52
C PHE A 257 2.60 12.85 6.57
N PRO A 258 2.94 11.72 7.23
CA PRO A 258 4.30 11.19 7.22
C PRO A 258 4.80 10.87 5.80
N ASN A 259 3.96 10.32 4.94
CA ASN A 259 4.30 10.03 3.55
C ASN A 259 4.58 11.30 2.73
N ALA A 260 3.81 12.36 2.92
CA ALA A 260 4.05 13.63 2.29
C ALA A 260 5.36 14.26 2.75
N ILE A 261 5.59 14.28 4.07
CA ILE A 261 6.83 14.80 4.67
C ILE A 261 8.03 13.97 4.19
N SER A 262 7.95 12.66 4.20
CA SER A 262 9.06 11.78 3.78
C SER A 262 9.48 12.02 2.32
N LYS A 263 8.51 12.25 1.43
CA LYS A 263 8.78 12.56 0.01
C LYS A 263 9.43 13.94 -0.18
N ILE A 264 9.07 14.92 0.65
CA ILE A 264 9.67 16.25 0.65
C ILE A 264 11.13 16.16 1.14
N VAL A 265 11.38 15.39 2.20
CA VAL A 265 12.73 15.18 2.78
C VAL A 265 13.71 14.56 1.78
N VAL A 266 13.25 13.64 0.93
CA VAL A 266 14.07 13.04 -0.14
C VAL A 266 14.39 14.05 -1.25
N SER A 267 13.60 15.10 -1.43
CA SER A 267 13.73 16.05 -2.55
C SER A 267 14.75 17.17 -2.35
N LYS A 268 15.83 16.97 -1.58
CA LYS A 268 16.98 17.91 -1.39
C LYS A 268 16.75 19.21 -0.61
N ASP A 269 15.56 19.55 -0.19
CA ASP A 269 15.35 20.73 0.68
C ASP A 269 15.65 20.42 2.14
N GLN A 270 16.97 20.27 2.42
CA GLN A 270 17.50 19.99 3.76
C GLN A 270 17.19 21.09 4.78
N PHE A 271 16.97 22.32 4.33
CA PHE A 271 16.87 23.48 5.19
C PHE A 271 15.58 23.54 6.03
N THR A 272 14.45 23.14 5.46
CA THR A 272 13.13 23.20 6.09
C THR A 272 12.93 22.13 7.17
N PHE A 273 13.61 21.00 7.08
CA PHE A 273 13.42 19.89 8.03
C PHE A 273 14.02 20.19 9.42
N HIS A 274 15.19 20.83 9.48
CA HIS A 274 15.85 21.15 10.75
C HIS A 274 15.07 22.20 11.54
N GLN A 275 14.51 23.20 10.88
CA GLN A 275 13.69 24.24 11.52
C GLN A 275 12.35 23.70 12.03
N THR A 276 11.76 22.72 11.32
CA THR A 276 10.49 22.08 11.72
C THR A 276 10.68 21.19 12.94
N LEU A 277 11.81 20.50 13.07
CA LEU A 277 12.10 19.63 14.23
C LEU A 277 12.52 20.41 15.49
N GLN A 278 12.91 21.68 15.39
CA GLN A 278 13.25 22.50 16.57
C GLN A 278 12.05 22.75 17.48
N LYS A 279 10.82 22.68 16.95
CA LYS A 279 9.58 22.80 17.75
C LYS A 279 9.02 21.42 18.14
N LYS A 280 9.84 20.55 18.74
CA LYS A 280 9.47 19.18 19.11
C LYS A 280 8.18 19.06 19.91
N SER A 281 7.94 19.94 20.86
CA SER A 281 6.74 19.93 21.71
C SER A 281 5.46 20.20 20.89
N THR A 282 5.49 21.17 19.99
CA THR A 282 4.34 21.50 19.13
C THR A 282 3.98 20.33 18.20
N ILE A 283 4.99 19.65 17.64
CA ILE A 283 4.77 18.48 16.78
C ILE A 283 4.16 17.34 17.59
N ILE A 284 4.68 17.05 18.76
CA ILE A 284 4.15 15.99 19.63
C ILE A 284 2.70 16.30 20.02
N ILE A 285 2.42 17.50 20.50
CA ILE A 285 1.07 17.89 20.90
C ILE A 285 0.08 17.83 19.73
N SER A 286 0.45 18.42 18.58
CA SER A 286 -0.40 18.38 17.39
C SER A 286 -0.66 16.94 16.89
N THR A 287 0.33 16.09 16.99
CA THR A 287 0.25 14.67 16.61
C THR A 287 -0.66 13.88 17.55
N VAL A 288 -0.56 14.11 18.87
CA VAL A 288 -1.43 13.47 19.86
C VAL A 288 -2.88 13.94 19.68
N LEU A 289 -3.11 15.24 19.55
CA LEU A 289 -4.43 15.81 19.34
C LEU A 289 -5.08 15.27 18.04
N PHE A 290 -4.32 15.27 16.96
CA PHE A 290 -4.81 14.76 15.68
C PHE A 290 -5.07 13.23 15.74
N GLY A 291 -4.19 12.47 16.37
CA GLY A 291 -4.40 11.04 16.58
C GLY A 291 -5.64 10.72 17.42
N SER A 292 -5.84 11.46 18.52
CA SER A 292 -7.03 11.31 19.36
C SER A 292 -8.33 11.68 18.61
N ALA A 293 -8.29 12.75 17.84
CA ALA A 293 -9.42 13.15 16.99
C ALA A 293 -9.73 12.08 15.94
N LEU A 294 -8.71 11.49 15.32
CA LEU A 294 -8.91 10.41 14.34
C LEU A 294 -9.51 9.14 14.96
N VAL A 295 -9.06 8.77 16.17
CA VAL A 295 -9.67 7.64 16.88
C VAL A 295 -11.15 7.91 17.14
N ALA A 296 -11.49 9.06 17.69
CA ALA A 296 -12.87 9.43 17.96
C ALA A 296 -13.71 9.47 16.69
N LEU A 297 -13.21 10.14 15.63
CA LEU A 297 -13.90 10.23 14.35
C LEU A 297 -14.05 8.86 13.68
N SER A 298 -13.03 7.99 13.74
CA SER A 298 -13.11 6.65 13.15
C SER A 298 -14.20 5.82 13.83
N GLN A 299 -14.25 5.80 15.15
CA GLN A 299 -15.28 5.09 15.90
C GLN A 299 -16.68 5.66 15.62
N PHE A 300 -16.81 7.00 15.61
CA PHE A 300 -18.06 7.67 15.28
C PHE A 300 -18.54 7.31 13.85
N PHE A 301 -17.70 7.45 12.84
CA PHE A 301 -18.09 7.16 11.46
C PHE A 301 -18.40 5.68 11.24
N ILE A 302 -17.62 4.76 11.83
CA ILE A 302 -17.91 3.34 11.73
C ILE A 302 -19.28 3.03 12.35
N LYS A 303 -19.54 3.52 13.57
CA LYS A 303 -20.82 3.33 14.25
C LYS A 303 -21.98 3.93 13.44
N PHE A 304 -21.85 5.16 12.99
CA PHE A 304 -22.89 5.88 12.28
C PHE A 304 -23.22 5.28 10.91
N LEU A 305 -22.20 4.88 10.13
CA LEU A 305 -22.39 4.40 8.76
C LEU A 305 -22.65 2.89 8.66
N LEU A 306 -22.02 2.11 9.53
CA LEU A 306 -22.05 0.65 9.45
C LEU A 306 -22.76 -0.03 10.62
N GLY A 307 -22.80 0.59 11.80
CA GLY A 307 -23.41 0.05 13.01
C GLY A 307 -22.39 -0.44 14.04
N ASP A 308 -22.88 -0.72 15.26
CA ASP A 308 -22.07 -1.12 16.41
C ASP A 308 -21.34 -2.46 16.18
N GLU A 309 -21.92 -3.33 15.38
CA GLU A 309 -21.35 -4.65 15.05
C GLU A 309 -19.99 -4.57 14.32
N TRP A 310 -19.68 -3.44 13.68
CA TRP A 310 -18.42 -3.19 12.98
C TRP A 310 -17.32 -2.62 13.86
N LEU A 311 -17.66 -2.24 15.09
CA LEU A 311 -16.70 -1.67 16.02
C LEU A 311 -15.71 -2.72 16.53
N LEU A 312 -14.47 -2.31 16.65
CA LEU A 312 -13.44 -2.98 17.45
C LEU A 312 -13.31 -2.25 18.80
N PRO A 313 -12.78 -2.90 19.83
CA PRO A 313 -12.44 -2.24 21.07
C PRO A 313 -11.64 -0.96 20.85
N LEU A 314 -11.94 0.10 21.59
CA LEU A 314 -11.26 1.40 21.47
C LEU A 314 -9.75 1.28 21.62
N SER A 315 -9.30 0.35 22.48
CA SER A 315 -7.88 0.05 22.68
C SER A 315 -7.15 -0.38 21.39
N VAL A 316 -7.83 -1.11 20.50
CA VAL A 316 -7.26 -1.51 19.18
C VAL A 316 -7.02 -0.27 18.31
N SER A 317 -7.98 0.65 18.26
CA SER A 317 -7.86 1.89 17.49
C SER A 317 -6.74 2.80 18.02
N ILE A 318 -6.61 2.90 19.34
CA ILE A 318 -5.53 3.66 19.99
C ILE A 318 -4.16 3.04 19.66
N CYS A 319 -4.02 1.73 19.84
CA CYS A 319 -2.76 1.03 19.52
C CYS A 319 -2.42 1.15 18.03
N PHE A 320 -3.42 1.13 17.15
CA PHE A 320 -3.21 1.30 15.71
C PHE A 320 -2.72 2.72 15.35
N VAL A 321 -3.25 3.76 16.00
CA VAL A 321 -2.73 5.14 15.83
C VAL A 321 -1.28 5.24 16.29
N ILE A 322 -0.93 4.63 17.42
CA ILE A 322 0.46 4.59 17.91
C ILE A 322 1.36 3.88 16.89
N GLN A 323 0.91 2.75 16.34
CA GLN A 323 1.61 2.04 15.27
C GLN A 323 1.88 2.96 14.07
N GLU A 324 0.87 3.68 13.58
CA GLU A 324 1.00 4.55 12.42
C GLU A 324 1.92 5.77 12.68
N LEU A 325 1.95 6.27 13.92
CA LEU A 325 2.89 7.30 14.34
C LEU A 325 4.34 6.84 14.31
N LEU A 326 4.61 5.67 14.91
CA LEU A 326 5.96 5.09 14.94
C LEU A 326 6.42 4.72 13.53
N ARG A 327 5.52 4.21 12.71
CA ARG A 327 5.76 3.94 11.30
C ARG A 327 6.14 5.21 10.53
N GLY A 328 5.36 6.29 10.69
CA GLY A 328 5.65 7.57 10.05
C GLY A 328 7.02 8.10 10.43
N GLY A 329 7.39 7.99 11.71
CA GLY A 329 8.74 8.29 12.19
C GLY A 329 9.80 7.45 11.49
N PHE A 330 9.60 6.14 11.40
CA PHE A 330 10.50 5.22 10.70
C PHE A 330 10.69 5.61 9.23
N GLU A 331 9.62 5.87 8.49
CA GLU A 331 9.66 6.25 7.07
C GLU A 331 10.44 7.56 6.85
N ILE A 332 10.27 8.56 7.73
CA ILE A 332 10.99 9.83 7.67
C ILE A 332 12.50 9.60 7.87
N TYR A 333 12.88 8.83 8.91
CA TYR A 333 14.30 8.54 9.18
C TYR A 333 14.94 7.67 8.09
N ALA A 334 14.22 6.66 7.59
CA ALA A 334 14.67 5.81 6.50
C ALA A 334 14.96 6.63 5.24
N ASN A 335 14.01 7.47 4.81
CA ASN A 335 14.17 8.31 3.62
C ASN A 335 15.29 9.35 3.79
N ARG A 336 15.44 9.94 4.97
CA ARG A 336 16.57 10.82 5.27
C ARG A 336 17.92 10.08 5.17
N SER A 337 18.00 8.88 5.72
CA SER A 337 19.23 8.08 5.66
C SER A 337 19.59 7.71 4.21
N ILE A 338 18.59 7.41 3.37
CA ILE A 338 18.79 7.19 1.93
C ILE A 338 19.32 8.45 1.26
N SER A 339 18.77 9.62 1.55
CA SER A 339 19.23 10.90 0.97
C SER A 339 20.65 11.27 1.39
N LEU A 340 21.12 10.76 2.53
CA LEU A 340 22.50 10.89 3.02
C LEU A 340 23.45 9.80 2.49
N GLY A 341 22.99 8.96 1.54
CA GLY A 341 23.81 7.88 0.97
C GLY A 341 23.94 6.62 1.84
N LYS A 342 23.23 6.57 3.01
CA LYS A 342 23.28 5.45 3.96
C LYS A 342 22.24 4.34 3.63
N SER A 343 22.01 4.04 2.36
CA SER A 343 21.03 3.05 1.89
C SER A 343 21.26 1.64 2.44
N LEU A 344 22.52 1.22 2.63
CA LEU A 344 22.87 -0.08 3.21
C LEU A 344 22.40 -0.22 4.66
N LEU A 345 22.47 0.85 5.46
CA LEU A 345 21.97 0.85 6.81
C LEU A 345 20.45 0.69 6.85
N VAL A 346 19.77 1.44 5.97
CA VAL A 346 18.31 1.35 5.82
C VAL A 346 17.91 -0.07 5.41
N ASN A 347 18.61 -0.66 4.44
CA ASN A 347 18.36 -2.04 4.00
C ASN A 347 18.43 -3.03 5.15
N ARG A 348 19.50 -2.97 5.96
CA ARG A 348 19.68 -3.89 7.08
C ARG A 348 18.57 -3.75 8.12
N ILE A 349 18.23 -2.53 8.53
CA ILE A 349 17.19 -2.30 9.54
C ILE A 349 15.80 -2.67 8.98
N SER A 350 15.51 -2.30 7.73
CA SER A 350 14.23 -2.60 7.10
C SER A 350 13.98 -4.09 6.93
N LEU A 351 14.99 -4.89 6.63
CA LEU A 351 14.84 -6.34 6.47
C LEU A 351 14.37 -7.06 7.74
N TYR A 352 14.81 -6.62 8.92
CA TYR A 352 14.38 -7.22 10.17
C TYR A 352 12.95 -6.86 10.56
N LEU A 353 12.44 -5.73 10.08
CA LEU A 353 11.13 -5.19 10.49
C LEU A 353 9.96 -6.15 10.25
N PRO A 354 9.74 -6.72 9.04
CA PRO A 354 8.64 -7.66 8.82
C PRO A 354 8.78 -8.93 9.63
N PHE A 355 9.99 -9.50 9.74
CA PHE A 355 10.22 -10.72 10.51
C PHE A 355 9.94 -10.50 12.00
N LEU A 356 10.40 -9.38 12.55
CA LEU A 356 10.16 -9.01 13.93
C LEU A 356 8.66 -8.77 14.18
N SER A 357 7.97 -8.08 13.27
CA SER A 357 6.53 -7.84 13.39
C SER A 357 5.73 -9.15 13.36
N ILE A 358 6.09 -10.09 12.48
CA ILE A 358 5.47 -11.40 12.40
C ILE A 358 5.72 -12.18 13.69
N ALA A 359 6.97 -12.29 14.14
CA ALA A 359 7.33 -13.03 15.35
C ALA A 359 6.60 -12.49 16.59
N LEU A 360 6.61 -11.17 16.78
CA LEU A 360 5.90 -10.55 17.90
C LEU A 360 4.39 -10.70 17.79
N THR A 361 3.81 -10.72 16.59
CA THR A 361 2.37 -10.99 16.40
C THR A 361 2.02 -12.40 16.88
N PHE A 362 2.80 -13.40 16.51
CA PHE A 362 2.58 -14.77 17.00
C PHE A 362 2.76 -14.91 18.52
N ILE A 363 3.58 -14.07 19.13
CA ILE A 363 3.75 -14.03 20.59
C ILE A 363 2.55 -13.34 21.25
N PHE A 364 2.15 -12.15 20.78
CA PHE A 364 1.15 -11.33 21.48
C PHE A 364 -0.30 -11.74 21.21
N VAL A 365 -0.63 -12.14 19.97
CA VAL A 365 -2.03 -12.46 19.61
C VAL A 365 -2.65 -13.57 20.48
N PRO A 366 -1.96 -14.66 20.84
CA PRO A 366 -2.53 -15.68 21.72
C PRO A 366 -2.92 -15.17 23.11
N TYR A 367 -2.22 -14.16 23.64
CA TYR A 367 -2.45 -13.64 24.99
C TYR A 367 -3.43 -12.46 25.05
N ILE A 368 -3.36 -11.55 24.08
CA ILE A 368 -4.13 -10.30 24.09
C ILE A 368 -5.03 -10.11 22.86
N GLY A 369 -5.19 -11.17 22.05
CA GLY A 369 -6.08 -11.15 20.88
C GLY A 369 -5.67 -10.13 19.84
N ILE A 370 -6.68 -9.50 19.20
CA ILE A 370 -6.49 -8.54 18.10
C ILE A 370 -5.60 -7.34 18.45
N ILE A 371 -5.58 -6.91 19.72
CA ILE A 371 -4.75 -5.79 20.19
C ILE A 371 -3.25 -6.14 20.02
N GLY A 372 -2.91 -7.42 20.10
CA GLY A 372 -1.56 -7.92 19.91
C GLY A 372 -0.94 -7.54 18.58
N VAL A 373 -1.74 -7.40 17.52
CA VAL A 373 -1.23 -7.04 16.18
C VAL A 373 -0.65 -5.62 16.18
N PRO A 374 -1.41 -4.54 16.46
CA PRO A 374 -0.85 -3.19 16.44
C PRO A 374 0.25 -2.98 17.50
N ILE A 375 0.22 -3.69 18.63
CA ILE A 375 1.31 -3.65 19.62
C ILE A 375 2.59 -4.26 19.03
N ALA A 376 2.52 -5.44 18.41
CA ALA A 376 3.66 -6.10 17.79
C ALA A 376 4.35 -5.20 16.77
N PHE A 377 3.55 -4.56 15.90
CA PHE A 377 4.06 -3.62 14.90
C PHE A 377 4.64 -2.35 15.54
N SER A 378 3.98 -1.80 16.57
CA SER A 378 4.48 -0.64 17.31
C SER A 378 5.85 -0.90 17.93
N VAL A 379 6.03 -2.05 18.59
CA VAL A 379 7.31 -2.46 19.16
C VAL A 379 8.37 -2.64 18.08
N SER A 380 8.02 -3.26 16.94
CA SER A 380 8.94 -3.46 15.83
C SER A 380 9.42 -2.13 15.22
N PHE A 381 8.51 -1.17 15.02
CA PHE A 381 8.88 0.16 14.55
C PHE A 381 9.71 0.92 15.57
N LEU A 382 9.41 0.82 16.87
CA LEU A 382 10.17 1.45 17.94
C LEU A 382 11.60 0.94 17.99
N ILE A 383 11.81 -0.38 17.96
CA ILE A 383 13.14 -1.02 17.91
C ILE A 383 13.90 -0.54 16.69
N SER A 384 13.25 -0.48 15.53
CA SER A 384 13.88 -0.01 14.28
C SER A 384 14.27 1.47 14.37
N LEU A 385 13.42 2.32 14.93
CA LEU A 385 13.71 3.75 15.17
C LEU A 385 14.90 3.95 16.11
N LEU A 386 14.96 3.21 17.22
CA LEU A 386 16.08 3.25 18.15
C LEU A 386 17.37 2.80 17.49
N SER A 387 17.30 1.79 16.60
CA SER A 387 18.45 1.31 15.83
C SER A 387 18.95 2.36 14.82
N PHE A 388 18.08 3.18 14.23
CA PHE A 388 18.48 4.31 13.41
C PHE A 388 19.14 5.41 14.24
N LYS A 389 18.52 5.78 15.38
CA LYS A 389 19.03 6.83 16.24
C LYS A 389 20.44 6.52 16.74
N SER A 390 20.71 5.31 17.19
CA SER A 390 22.02 4.91 17.70
C SER A 390 23.14 4.92 16.64
N ARG A 391 22.79 4.68 15.37
CA ARG A 391 23.78 4.56 14.28
C ARG A 391 23.93 5.82 13.40
N VAL A 392 22.92 6.69 13.37
CA VAL A 392 22.93 7.92 12.55
C VAL A 392 23.41 9.14 13.37
N LEU A 393 23.18 9.14 14.68
CA LEU A 393 23.58 10.26 15.54
C LEU A 393 25.00 10.12 16.11
N ASN A 394 25.59 8.92 16.04
CA ASN A 394 26.96 8.68 16.49
C ASN A 394 28.03 8.87 15.39
N GLU A 395 27.61 9.28 14.20
CA GLU A 395 28.44 9.70 13.06
C GLU A 395 28.12 11.17 12.71
#